data_af51b3b0dc5120050d624b0d1ade53b2
#
_entry.id   af51b3b0dc5120050d624b0d1ade53b2
#
_cell.length_a   1.000
_cell.length_b   1.000
_cell.length_c   1.000
_cell.angle_alpha   90.00
_cell.angle_beta   90.00
_cell.angle_gamma   90.00
#
_symmetry.space_group_name_H-M   'P 1'
#
loop_
_entity.id
_entity.type
_entity.pdbx_description
1 polymer ?
#
loop_
_entity_poly.entity_id
_entity_poly.type
_entity_poly.pdbx_seq_one_letter_code
_entity_poly.pdbx_strand_id
1 'polypeptide(L)'
;MFRSTRQLLRPALFSAAAIGLVFAQAQSSGVRVKVKADLEAEPDRGTGIAKMVYGDEGSFVALKTKNGTTVLGGLSDADMDWNLYVYGSDKLNAIKHDKPKFVWGIGPLAMETIETFGKNFHVILSKPDAPNGKLLLLDQVLSPRSLTGKAAALITEIPYDRFGKGTDYFKPGMAVGFTTTIAADGKHMLIGLTPAGTVRTAGCPVVGVMVDGKMQPKWTNILSTASGSVRSDVVNVAVDKVGAAWYLVRNVTDAAPKTKGVIGYTFSLYRLDSAGQQEAKLDLGEKVWPQETTFSLMPDGRIVCSGTYTTTDANRDESIGIFQSALDTATMKWSKAETTPFVMREVKKVERLQNNMHLMQTWPKADGGLYVLADKSGVESHTVSDLSGKKIEKTEWVTGAIHIMELGKDGAMKWYTQVPREMSFTNDGPGKAFSLVKNDVLFVYFNDAEGNTELRKKKLAIEPVDKPKDALMLEFKADGGYKEKTVLKEGFKQGYFDADAIWPMGDGLVGTNGAPDFRKDRTFPIVIELSGENRR
;
A
#
# COMPACT_ATOMS: atom_id res chain seq x y z
N MET A 1 -13.51 20.09 26.29
CA MET A 1 -12.15 19.55 26.06
C MET A 1 -12.27 18.40 25.10
N PHE A 2 -12.18 18.68 23.82
CA PHE A 2 -12.27 17.66 22.77
C PHE A 2 -10.86 17.26 22.40
N ARG A 3 -10.42 16.07 22.83
CA ARG A 3 -9.24 15.43 22.26
C ARG A 3 -9.67 14.81 20.91
N SER A 4 -9.31 15.46 19.84
CA SER A 4 -9.39 14.85 18.51
C SER A 4 -8.31 13.78 18.42
N THR A 5 -8.66 12.54 18.65
CA THR A 5 -7.89 11.40 18.14
C THR A 5 -7.99 11.43 16.62
N ARG A 6 -7.09 12.14 15.99
CA ARG A 6 -6.77 11.92 14.58
C ARG A 6 -6.08 10.56 14.45
N GLN A 7 -6.84 9.48 14.58
CA GLN A 7 -6.46 8.27 13.89
C GLN A 7 -6.62 8.56 12.41
N LEU A 8 -5.53 9.00 11.83
CA LEU A 8 -5.36 9.02 10.40
C LEU A 8 -5.58 7.60 9.90
N LEU A 9 -6.75 7.35 9.37
CA LEU A 9 -6.94 6.26 8.44
C LEU A 9 -6.02 6.55 7.26
N ARG A 10 -4.86 5.98 7.32
CA ARG A 10 -4.05 5.76 6.14
C ARG A 10 -4.80 4.67 5.36
N PRO A 11 -5.30 4.93 4.19
CA PRO A 11 -5.61 3.84 3.30
C PRO A 11 -4.28 3.15 3.05
N ALA A 12 -4.08 1.98 3.64
CA ALA A 12 -3.11 1.03 3.13
C ALA A 12 -3.65 0.55 1.77
N LEU A 13 -3.70 1.45 0.82
CA LEU A 13 -3.95 1.14 -0.58
C LEU A 13 -2.65 0.60 -1.17
N PHE A 14 -2.28 -0.58 -0.70
CA PHE A 14 -1.37 -1.40 -1.46
C PHE A 14 -2.16 -2.00 -2.62
N SER A 15 -2.17 -1.32 -3.74
CA SER A 15 -2.38 -2.00 -5.01
C SER A 15 -1.22 -2.98 -5.15
N ALA A 16 -1.40 -4.20 -4.69
CA ALA A 16 -0.61 -5.31 -5.18
C ALA A 16 -0.97 -5.48 -6.65
N ALA A 17 -0.43 -4.62 -7.50
CA ALA A 17 -0.35 -4.92 -8.91
C ALA A 17 0.50 -6.18 -8.99
N ALA A 18 -0.17 -7.34 -8.98
CA ALA A 18 0.46 -8.61 -9.27
C ALA A 18 1.08 -8.46 -10.66
N ILE A 19 2.39 -8.21 -10.71
CA ILE A 19 3.16 -8.32 -11.95
C ILE A 19 3.19 -9.81 -12.27
N GLY A 20 2.06 -10.33 -12.74
CA GLY A 20 1.90 -11.69 -13.19
C GLY A 20 2.51 -11.85 -14.59
N LEU A 21 3.82 -12.01 -14.64
CA LEU A 21 4.48 -12.55 -15.83
C LEU A 21 4.29 -14.07 -15.82
N VAL A 22 3.50 -14.56 -16.76
CA VAL A 22 3.42 -15.98 -17.09
C VAL A 22 4.79 -16.42 -17.60
N PHE A 23 5.52 -17.22 -16.82
CA PHE A 23 6.71 -17.93 -17.28
C PHE A 23 6.56 -19.43 -17.05
N ALA A 24 6.79 -20.17 -18.13
CA ALA A 24 7.13 -21.58 -18.14
C ALA A 24 8.32 -21.84 -17.18
N GLN A 25 8.32 -23.02 -16.56
CA GLN A 25 9.40 -23.52 -15.70
C GLN A 25 10.79 -23.20 -16.28
N ALA A 26 11.44 -22.20 -15.71
CA ALA A 26 12.86 -21.98 -15.88
C ALA A 26 13.51 -22.10 -14.50
N GLN A 27 14.51 -22.98 -14.42
CA GLN A 27 15.46 -23.07 -13.31
C GLN A 27 15.85 -21.67 -12.86
N SER A 28 16.01 -21.48 -11.55
CA SER A 28 16.32 -20.22 -10.87
C SER A 28 17.43 -19.44 -11.61
N SER A 29 17.03 -18.57 -12.51
CA SER A 29 17.92 -17.53 -13.03
C SER A 29 18.08 -16.52 -11.89
N GLY A 30 19.31 -16.27 -11.47
CA GLY A 30 19.62 -15.31 -10.43
C GLY A 30 18.95 -13.97 -10.73
N VAL A 31 18.27 -13.41 -9.73
CA VAL A 31 17.71 -12.07 -9.85
C VAL A 31 18.78 -11.08 -9.39
N ARG A 32 19.08 -10.09 -10.23
CA ARG A 32 19.94 -8.97 -9.83
C ARG A 32 19.09 -7.89 -9.20
N VAL A 33 19.53 -7.43 -8.06
CA VAL A 33 18.92 -6.30 -7.36
C VAL A 33 19.87 -5.11 -7.47
N LYS A 34 19.38 -4.00 -8.01
CA LYS A 34 20.07 -2.73 -8.05
C LYS A 34 19.22 -1.69 -7.32
N VAL A 35 19.82 -1.03 -6.34
CA VAL A 35 19.19 0.07 -5.62
C VAL A 35 19.87 1.36 -6.09
N LYS A 36 19.07 2.30 -6.57
CA LYS A 36 19.50 3.62 -6.98
C LYS A 36 18.89 4.64 -6.02
N ALA A 37 19.66 5.62 -5.62
CA ALA A 37 19.19 6.73 -4.80
C ALA A 37 19.93 7.99 -5.25
N ASP A 38 19.24 9.12 -5.20
CA ASP A 38 19.89 10.42 -5.36
C ASP A 38 20.50 10.85 -4.03
N LEU A 39 21.79 10.67 -3.92
CA LEU A 39 22.55 10.84 -2.69
C LEU A 39 23.12 12.24 -2.53
N GLU A 40 23.12 13.02 -3.61
CA GLU A 40 23.64 14.38 -3.65
C GLU A 40 22.53 15.44 -3.59
N ALA A 41 21.27 15.03 -3.78
CA ALA A 41 20.16 15.96 -3.69
C ALA A 41 19.96 16.41 -2.24
N GLU A 42 20.15 17.68 -2.00
CA GLU A 42 19.55 18.29 -0.82
C GLU A 42 18.03 18.28 -1.01
N PRO A 43 17.29 17.51 -0.19
CA PRO A 43 15.86 17.47 -0.32
C PRO A 43 15.28 18.86 -0.02
N ASP A 44 14.41 19.33 -0.90
CA ASP A 44 13.68 20.58 -0.69
C ASP A 44 12.97 20.55 0.66
N ARG A 45 13.20 21.53 1.50
CA ARG A 45 12.55 21.62 2.81
C ARG A 45 11.06 21.82 2.63
N GLY A 46 10.27 21.05 3.37
CA GLY A 46 8.82 21.15 3.41
C GLY A 46 8.09 20.42 2.29
N THR A 47 8.81 19.72 1.39
CA THR A 47 8.19 18.91 0.34
C THR A 47 8.63 17.45 0.42
N GLY A 48 7.72 16.52 0.22
CA GLY A 48 7.99 15.09 0.15
C GLY A 48 7.39 14.46 -1.10
N ILE A 49 7.90 13.30 -1.49
CA ILE A 49 7.36 12.56 -2.63
C ILE A 49 6.06 11.87 -2.21
N ALA A 50 4.98 12.22 -2.89
CA ALA A 50 3.67 11.61 -2.70
C ALA A 50 3.43 10.42 -3.63
N LYS A 51 4.06 10.41 -4.82
CA LYS A 51 3.98 9.32 -5.79
C LYS A 51 5.15 9.34 -6.76
N MET A 52 5.59 8.17 -7.20
CA MET A 52 6.54 8.00 -8.29
C MET A 52 5.97 7.09 -9.36
N VAL A 53 6.27 7.40 -10.61
CA VAL A 53 5.92 6.57 -11.77
C VAL A 53 7.09 6.52 -12.75
N TYR A 54 7.12 5.46 -13.56
CA TYR A 54 8.05 5.37 -14.67
C TYR A 54 7.63 6.39 -15.74
N GLY A 55 8.55 7.18 -16.22
CA GLY A 55 8.28 8.19 -17.25
C GLY A 55 8.43 7.60 -18.65
N ASP A 56 9.67 7.34 -19.04
CA ASP A 56 10.09 6.74 -20.32
C ASP A 56 11.48 6.10 -20.14
N GLU A 57 12.05 5.58 -21.22
CA GLU A 57 13.41 5.07 -21.21
C GLU A 57 14.38 6.17 -20.72
N GLY A 58 14.84 6.02 -19.50
CA GLY A 58 15.79 6.90 -18.85
C GLY A 58 15.22 7.97 -17.95
N SER A 59 13.93 7.95 -17.61
CA SER A 59 13.36 8.90 -16.66
C SER A 59 12.30 8.32 -15.73
N PHE A 60 12.18 8.92 -14.55
CA PHE A 60 11.10 8.75 -13.60
C PHE A 60 10.44 10.08 -13.32
N VAL A 61 9.14 10.08 -13.06
CA VAL A 61 8.43 11.28 -12.66
C VAL A 61 7.92 11.10 -11.23
N ALA A 62 8.24 12.06 -10.38
CA ALA A 62 7.74 12.11 -9.02
C ALA A 62 6.81 13.30 -8.83
N LEU A 63 5.68 13.05 -8.20
CA LEU A 63 4.81 14.08 -7.64
C LEU A 63 5.30 14.41 -6.25
N LYS A 64 5.80 15.61 -6.04
CA LYS A 64 6.13 16.15 -4.72
C LYS A 64 5.01 17.07 -4.24
N THR A 65 4.66 16.92 -2.97
CA THR A 65 3.64 17.73 -2.30
C THR A 65 4.18 18.25 -0.98
N LYS A 66 3.51 19.23 -0.40
CA LYS A 66 3.83 19.70 0.95
C LYS A 66 3.75 18.53 1.94
N ASN A 67 4.83 18.29 2.66
CA ASN A 67 5.00 17.19 3.63
C ASN A 67 4.83 15.76 3.06
N GLY A 68 4.94 15.55 1.74
CA GLY A 68 4.78 14.24 1.11
C GLY A 68 3.38 13.65 1.30
N THR A 69 2.39 14.45 1.67
CA THR A 69 1.04 13.97 1.87
C THR A 69 0.42 13.58 0.54
N THR A 70 -0.05 12.34 0.45
CA THR A 70 -0.97 11.94 -0.62
C THR A 70 -2.19 12.82 -0.51
N VAL A 71 -2.48 13.60 -1.54
CA VAL A 71 -3.60 14.50 -1.50
C VAL A 71 -4.88 13.69 -1.57
N LEU A 72 -5.63 13.74 -0.49
CA LEU A 72 -7.01 13.30 -0.49
C LEU A 72 -7.84 14.49 -0.97
N GLY A 73 -8.21 14.47 -2.24
CA GLY A 73 -9.11 15.43 -2.85
C GLY A 73 -8.42 16.65 -3.44
N GLY A 74 -8.68 16.85 -4.71
CA GLY A 74 -8.42 18.00 -5.54
C GLY A 74 -7.21 18.84 -5.17
N LEU A 75 -6.10 18.65 -5.84
CA LEU A 75 -5.00 19.62 -5.83
C LEU A 75 -5.41 20.95 -6.49
N SER A 76 -6.72 21.29 -6.39
CA SER A 76 -7.36 22.32 -7.17
C SER A 76 -6.94 23.73 -6.81
N ASP A 77 -6.41 23.95 -5.62
CA ASP A 77 -6.18 25.30 -5.19
C ASP A 77 -4.75 25.77 -5.36
N ALA A 78 -4.64 27.05 -5.72
CA ALA A 78 -3.39 27.78 -5.82
C ALA A 78 -2.51 27.70 -4.55
N ASP A 79 -3.12 27.26 -3.43
CA ASP A 79 -2.48 27.15 -2.11
C ASP A 79 -1.83 25.78 -1.84
N MET A 80 -2.03 24.78 -2.70
CA MET A 80 -1.36 23.50 -2.55
C MET A 80 -0.03 23.51 -3.29
N ASP A 81 1.06 23.50 -2.54
CA ASP A 81 2.40 23.37 -3.09
C ASP A 81 2.62 21.93 -3.58
N TRP A 82 2.54 21.75 -4.87
CA TRP A 82 2.93 20.52 -5.56
C TRP A 82 3.76 20.83 -6.80
N ASN A 83 4.64 19.92 -7.14
CA ASN A 83 5.45 19.99 -8.36
C ASN A 83 5.68 18.60 -8.93
N LEU A 84 5.84 18.51 -10.24
CA LEU A 84 6.33 17.32 -10.92
C LEU A 84 7.84 17.44 -11.09
N TYR A 85 8.55 16.42 -10.64
CA TYR A 85 9.99 16.31 -10.76
C TYR A 85 10.33 15.19 -11.73
N VAL A 86 11.20 15.47 -12.68
CA VAL A 86 11.74 14.48 -13.62
C VAL A 86 13.12 14.09 -13.17
N TYR A 87 13.34 12.79 -12.94
CA TYR A 87 14.62 12.23 -12.53
C TYR A 87 15.21 11.37 -13.64
N GLY A 88 16.51 11.47 -13.84
CA GLY A 88 17.23 10.57 -14.75
C GLY A 88 17.30 9.15 -14.19
N SER A 89 17.17 8.14 -15.05
CA SER A 89 17.18 6.74 -14.61
C SER A 89 18.53 6.25 -14.12
N ASP A 90 19.64 6.88 -14.53
CA ASP A 90 20.99 6.39 -14.19
C ASP A 90 21.41 6.80 -12.78
N LYS A 91 21.27 8.09 -12.47
CA LYS A 91 21.76 8.69 -11.22
C LYS A 91 20.64 9.20 -10.31
N LEU A 92 19.38 9.15 -10.76
CA LEU A 92 18.21 9.73 -10.10
C LEU A 92 18.37 11.24 -9.77
N ASN A 93 19.24 11.93 -10.49
CA ASN A 93 19.34 13.38 -10.36
C ASN A 93 18.14 14.07 -10.97
N ALA A 94 17.67 15.12 -10.34
CA ALA A 94 16.57 15.93 -10.86
C ALA A 94 17.02 16.61 -12.18
N ILE A 95 16.38 16.26 -13.29
CA ILE A 95 16.63 16.86 -14.62
C ILE A 95 15.80 18.11 -14.78
N LYS A 96 14.57 18.10 -14.29
CA LYS A 96 13.60 19.17 -14.43
C LYS A 96 12.57 19.11 -13.30
N HIS A 97 12.04 20.24 -12.91
CA HIS A 97 10.81 20.33 -12.14
C HIS A 97 9.90 21.40 -12.73
N ASP A 98 8.59 21.20 -12.62
CA ASP A 98 7.61 22.16 -13.12
C ASP A 98 6.25 21.95 -12.42
N LYS A 99 5.44 22.99 -12.45
CA LYS A 99 4.03 22.94 -12.06
C LYS A 99 3.18 23.25 -13.30
N PRO A 100 2.92 22.25 -14.17
CA PRO A 100 2.12 22.47 -15.38
C PRO A 100 0.75 23.04 -15.04
N LYS A 101 0.29 23.99 -15.86
CA LYS A 101 -1.06 24.52 -15.74
C LYS A 101 -1.97 23.69 -16.63
N PHE A 102 -3.00 23.10 -16.04
CA PHE A 102 -3.99 22.33 -16.75
C PHE A 102 -5.24 23.18 -16.98
N VAL A 103 -5.69 23.22 -18.22
CA VAL A 103 -6.85 24.03 -18.63
C VAL A 103 -7.75 23.20 -19.54
N TRP A 104 -9.05 23.24 -19.30
CA TRP A 104 -10.05 22.65 -20.16
C TRP A 104 -11.28 23.58 -20.24
N GLY A 105 -11.59 24.05 -21.43
CA GLY A 105 -12.62 25.07 -21.61
C GLY A 105 -12.25 26.38 -20.89
N ILE A 106 -13.18 26.92 -20.13
CA ILE A 106 -12.98 28.12 -19.31
C ILE A 106 -12.69 27.70 -17.87
N GLY A 107 -11.44 27.79 -17.44
CA GLY A 107 -11.00 27.63 -16.07
C GLY A 107 -9.99 26.50 -15.83
N PRO A 108 -9.35 26.51 -14.65
CA PRO A 108 -8.33 25.54 -14.28
C PRO A 108 -8.93 24.16 -14.00
N LEU A 109 -8.08 23.14 -14.14
CA LEU A 109 -8.36 21.78 -13.74
C LEU A 109 -7.59 21.45 -12.45
N ALA A 110 -8.17 20.61 -11.60
CA ALA A 110 -7.48 20.02 -10.47
C ALA A 110 -6.65 18.83 -10.95
N MET A 111 -5.40 18.75 -10.51
CA MET A 111 -4.60 17.55 -10.67
C MET A 111 -4.88 16.59 -9.51
N GLU A 112 -5.24 15.36 -9.81
CA GLU A 112 -5.59 14.36 -8.79
C GLU A 112 -4.47 13.35 -8.56
N THR A 113 -3.88 12.83 -9.63
CA THR A 113 -2.79 11.87 -9.55
C THR A 113 -2.04 11.77 -10.88
N ILE A 114 -0.89 11.09 -10.86
CA ILE A 114 -0.09 10.75 -12.03
C ILE A 114 -0.01 9.24 -12.18
N GLU A 115 0.01 8.75 -13.42
CA GLU A 115 0.15 7.32 -13.73
C GLU A 115 0.97 7.09 -15.00
N THR A 116 1.64 5.95 -15.03
CA THR A 116 2.12 5.38 -16.31
C THR A 116 1.23 4.22 -16.68
N PHE A 117 0.48 4.39 -17.77
CA PHE A 117 -0.48 3.40 -18.22
C PHE A 117 -0.37 3.21 -19.74
N GLY A 118 -0.40 1.96 -20.18
CA GLY A 118 -0.02 1.64 -21.55
C GLY A 118 1.46 1.97 -21.79
N LYS A 119 1.73 3.00 -22.57
CA LYS A 119 3.09 3.51 -22.85
C LYS A 119 3.19 5.02 -22.60
N ASN A 120 2.18 5.58 -21.93
CA ASN A 120 2.05 7.02 -21.77
C ASN A 120 2.12 7.41 -20.32
N PHE A 121 2.63 8.60 -20.09
CA PHE A 121 2.57 9.28 -18.80
C PHE A 121 1.29 10.12 -18.75
N HIS A 122 0.38 9.75 -17.88
CA HIS A 122 -0.93 10.33 -17.70
C HIS A 122 -0.99 11.20 -16.45
N VAL A 123 -1.68 12.33 -16.57
CA VAL A 123 -2.11 13.15 -15.43
C VAL A 123 -3.61 13.07 -15.37
N ILE A 124 -4.13 12.51 -14.29
CA ILE A 124 -5.56 12.43 -14.04
C ILE A 124 -6.02 13.75 -13.42
N LEU A 125 -7.03 14.33 -14.03
CA LEU A 125 -7.51 15.65 -13.71
C LEU A 125 -8.99 15.59 -13.39
N SER A 126 -9.47 16.53 -12.58
CA SER A 126 -10.89 16.69 -12.32
C SER A 126 -11.35 18.15 -12.42
N LYS A 127 -12.65 18.33 -12.63
CA LYS A 127 -13.30 19.64 -12.58
C LYS A 127 -14.74 19.50 -12.10
N PRO A 128 -15.11 20.12 -10.99
CA PRO A 128 -16.51 20.25 -10.62
C PRO A 128 -17.27 21.10 -11.63
N ASP A 129 -18.37 20.57 -12.15
CA ASP A 129 -19.34 21.28 -12.97
C ASP A 129 -20.63 21.44 -12.15
N ALA A 130 -20.58 22.34 -11.17
CA ALA A 130 -21.66 22.57 -10.22
C ALA A 130 -22.98 22.98 -10.88
N PRO A 131 -23.02 23.84 -11.94
CA PRO A 131 -24.25 24.16 -12.62
C PRO A 131 -24.98 22.95 -13.20
N ASN A 132 -24.25 21.96 -13.66
CA ASN A 132 -24.79 20.72 -14.23
C ASN A 132 -24.82 19.55 -13.26
N GLY A 133 -24.41 19.74 -12.00
CA GLY A 133 -24.45 18.72 -10.95
C GLY A 133 -23.54 17.52 -11.22
N LYS A 134 -22.35 17.71 -11.78
CA LYS A 134 -21.44 16.61 -12.13
C LYS A 134 -19.97 16.94 -11.89
N LEU A 135 -19.19 15.90 -11.72
CA LEU A 135 -17.73 15.92 -11.73
C LEU A 135 -17.25 15.48 -13.11
N LEU A 136 -16.42 16.28 -13.74
CA LEU A 136 -15.73 15.91 -14.97
C LEU A 136 -14.42 15.24 -14.59
N LEU A 137 -14.20 14.04 -15.10
CA LEU A 137 -12.94 13.31 -14.98
C LEU A 137 -12.21 13.38 -16.32
N LEU A 138 -10.98 13.86 -16.29
CA LEU A 138 -10.19 14.11 -17.50
C LEU A 138 -8.83 13.45 -17.41
N ASP A 139 -8.21 13.27 -18.56
CA ASP A 139 -6.86 12.78 -18.75
C ASP A 139 -6.06 13.75 -19.60
N GLN A 140 -4.79 13.94 -19.22
CA GLN A 140 -3.83 14.63 -20.05
C GLN A 140 -2.56 13.84 -20.18
N VAL A 141 -2.19 13.48 -21.41
CA VAL A 141 -0.92 12.83 -21.70
C VAL A 141 0.17 13.88 -21.81
N LEU A 142 1.22 13.71 -21.00
CA LEU A 142 2.41 14.54 -21.04
C LEU A 142 3.62 13.75 -21.54
N SER A 143 4.57 14.45 -22.17
CA SER A 143 5.92 13.94 -22.31
C SER A 143 6.60 13.95 -20.94
N PRO A 144 7.07 12.81 -20.43
CA PRO A 144 7.64 12.74 -19.09
C PRO A 144 8.89 13.62 -18.92
N ARG A 145 9.66 13.86 -20.00
CA ARG A 145 10.87 14.69 -19.94
C ARG A 145 10.60 16.18 -19.99
N SER A 146 9.65 16.61 -20.82
CA SER A 146 9.37 18.03 -20.99
C SER A 146 8.25 18.53 -20.11
N LEU A 147 7.43 17.64 -19.55
CA LEU A 147 6.19 17.95 -18.82
C LEU A 147 5.19 18.77 -19.67
N THR A 148 5.28 18.64 -20.99
CA THR A 148 4.37 19.26 -21.94
C THR A 148 3.58 18.21 -22.67
N GLY A 149 2.38 18.54 -23.13
CA GLY A 149 1.53 17.58 -23.81
C GLY A 149 0.36 18.21 -24.57
N LYS A 150 -0.53 17.35 -25.03
CA LYS A 150 -1.77 17.75 -25.68
C LYS A 150 -2.75 18.34 -24.66
N ALA A 151 -3.82 18.97 -25.14
CA ALA A 151 -4.92 19.39 -24.28
C ALA A 151 -5.53 18.19 -23.55
N ALA A 152 -6.09 18.45 -22.37
CA ALA A 152 -6.81 17.43 -21.61
C ALA A 152 -8.01 16.89 -22.41
N ALA A 153 -8.31 15.62 -22.24
CA ALA A 153 -9.45 14.93 -22.86
C ALA A 153 -10.41 14.44 -21.77
N LEU A 154 -11.70 14.54 -22.02
CA LEU A 154 -12.72 14.03 -21.11
C LEU A 154 -12.71 12.50 -21.13
N ILE A 155 -12.56 11.88 -19.94
CA ILE A 155 -12.75 10.45 -19.74
C ILE A 155 -14.25 10.19 -19.58
N THR A 156 -14.87 10.82 -18.57
CA THR A 156 -16.29 10.63 -18.27
C THR A 156 -16.83 11.76 -17.40
N GLU A 157 -18.16 11.86 -17.36
CA GLU A 157 -18.91 12.73 -16.47
C GLU A 157 -19.57 11.89 -15.38
N ILE A 158 -19.44 12.28 -14.13
CA ILE A 158 -19.97 11.56 -12.97
C ILE A 158 -21.00 12.45 -12.28
N PRO A 159 -22.30 12.12 -12.34
CA PRO A 159 -23.34 12.87 -11.63
C PRO A 159 -23.08 12.87 -10.12
N TYR A 160 -23.34 14.00 -9.46
CA TYR A 160 -23.10 14.14 -8.03
C TYR A 160 -23.96 13.22 -7.16
N ASP A 161 -25.15 12.85 -7.61
CA ASP A 161 -26.03 11.92 -6.93
C ASP A 161 -25.40 10.51 -6.79
N ARG A 162 -24.42 10.19 -7.64
CA ARG A 162 -23.66 8.94 -7.56
C ARG A 162 -22.80 8.84 -6.29
N PHE A 163 -22.48 9.96 -5.65
CA PHE A 163 -21.71 9.99 -4.41
C PHE A 163 -22.61 9.93 -3.15
N GLY A 164 -23.91 9.64 -3.31
CA GLY A 164 -24.87 9.50 -2.22
C GLY A 164 -25.80 10.71 -2.06
N LYS A 165 -26.73 10.61 -1.15
CA LYS A 165 -27.69 11.70 -0.84
C LYS A 165 -26.96 12.82 -0.10
N GLY A 166 -26.61 13.84 -0.80
CA GLY A 166 -26.01 15.06 -0.27
C GLY A 166 -25.06 15.66 -1.27
N THR A 167 -25.52 16.65 -2.00
CA THR A 167 -24.72 17.45 -2.93
C THR A 167 -23.62 18.27 -2.22
N ASP A 168 -23.48 18.10 -0.92
CA ASP A 168 -22.52 18.81 -0.07
C ASP A 168 -21.05 18.41 -0.33
N TYR A 169 -20.82 17.29 -1.00
CA TYR A 169 -19.45 16.81 -1.32
C TYR A 169 -18.68 17.71 -2.28
N PHE A 170 -19.36 18.58 -3.02
CA PHE A 170 -18.75 19.44 -4.02
C PHE A 170 -18.81 20.93 -3.65
N LYS A 171 -19.14 21.23 -2.38
CA LYS A 171 -18.94 22.58 -1.85
C LYS A 171 -17.44 22.91 -1.78
N PRO A 172 -17.07 24.18 -1.94
CA PRO A 172 -15.68 24.59 -1.75
C PRO A 172 -15.10 24.04 -0.43
N GLY A 173 -13.98 23.33 -0.50
CA GLY A 173 -13.32 22.69 0.64
C GLY A 173 -13.74 21.25 0.92
N MET A 174 -14.66 20.65 0.16
CA MET A 174 -14.94 19.21 0.21
C MET A 174 -14.18 18.53 -0.92
N ALA A 175 -13.43 17.51 -0.57
CA ALA A 175 -12.54 16.84 -1.48
C ALA A 175 -13.04 15.42 -1.82
N VAL A 176 -12.80 14.96 -3.03
CA VAL A 176 -12.96 13.56 -3.45
C VAL A 176 -11.59 12.92 -3.47
N GLY A 177 -11.43 11.81 -2.75
CA GLY A 177 -10.19 11.03 -2.81
C GLY A 177 -10.11 10.24 -4.10
N PHE A 178 -8.97 10.29 -4.78
CA PHE A 178 -8.71 9.55 -6.01
C PHE A 178 -7.71 8.43 -5.74
N THR A 179 -8.01 7.27 -6.27
CA THR A 179 -7.10 6.12 -6.25
C THR A 179 -7.02 5.51 -7.64
N THR A 180 -5.89 4.97 -7.98
CA THR A 180 -5.69 4.28 -9.25
C THR A 180 -5.19 2.87 -8.98
N THR A 181 -5.70 1.89 -9.71
CA THR A 181 -5.28 0.50 -9.65
C THR A 181 -5.20 -0.06 -11.05
N ILE A 182 -4.01 -0.51 -11.45
CA ILE A 182 -3.76 -1.07 -12.78
C ILE A 182 -3.83 -2.59 -12.69
N ALA A 183 -4.53 -3.23 -13.63
CA ALA A 183 -4.54 -4.68 -13.78
C ALA A 183 -3.13 -5.22 -14.06
N ALA A 184 -2.84 -6.45 -13.60
CA ALA A 184 -1.53 -7.06 -13.77
C ALA A 184 -1.07 -7.18 -15.23
N ASP A 185 -2.00 -7.24 -16.17
CA ASP A 185 -1.71 -7.29 -17.61
C ASP A 185 -1.50 -5.90 -18.24
N GLY A 186 -1.62 -4.83 -17.47
CA GLY A 186 -1.45 -3.44 -17.91
C GLY A 186 -2.50 -2.94 -18.91
N LYS A 187 -3.63 -3.66 -19.09
CA LYS A 187 -4.66 -3.29 -20.09
C LYS A 187 -5.83 -2.52 -19.54
N HIS A 188 -6.06 -2.62 -18.24
CA HIS A 188 -7.16 -1.97 -17.54
C HIS A 188 -6.65 -1.17 -16.37
N MET A 189 -7.22 0.00 -16.15
CA MET A 189 -6.97 0.82 -14.98
C MET A 189 -8.31 1.24 -14.37
N LEU A 190 -8.44 0.99 -13.07
CA LEU A 190 -9.53 1.50 -12.26
C LEU A 190 -9.14 2.87 -11.70
N ILE A 191 -10.03 3.83 -11.86
CA ILE A 191 -9.98 5.10 -11.14
C ILE A 191 -11.09 5.04 -10.10
N GLY A 192 -10.70 4.95 -8.83
CA GLY A 192 -11.62 4.92 -7.70
C GLY A 192 -11.80 6.32 -7.12
N LEU A 193 -13.04 6.75 -6.94
CA LEU A 193 -13.38 8.05 -6.36
C LEU A 193 -14.15 7.82 -5.07
N THR A 194 -13.62 8.34 -3.98
CA THR A 194 -14.23 8.20 -2.65
C THR A 194 -14.46 9.60 -2.08
N PRO A 195 -15.67 9.91 -1.60
CA PRO A 195 -15.89 11.19 -0.92
C PRO A 195 -14.91 11.34 0.24
N ALA A 196 -14.13 12.42 0.23
CA ALA A 196 -13.23 12.74 1.33
C ALA A 196 -14.00 13.56 2.37
N GLY A 197 -13.77 13.27 3.64
CA GLY A 197 -14.39 14.00 4.74
C GLY A 197 -15.03 13.09 5.77
N THR A 198 -15.71 13.69 6.71
CA THR A 198 -16.25 13.14 7.95
C THR A 198 -17.31 12.04 7.77
N VAL A 199 -17.71 11.76 6.56
CA VAL A 199 -18.82 10.84 6.28
C VAL A 199 -18.30 9.43 6.08
N ARG A 200 -17.79 8.84 7.13
CA ARG A 200 -17.70 7.38 7.28
C ARG A 200 -19.04 6.83 7.77
N THR A 201 -20.12 7.42 7.27
CA THR A 201 -21.46 6.91 7.54
C THR A 201 -21.69 5.63 6.74
N ALA A 202 -22.63 4.85 7.19
CA ALA A 202 -23.13 3.68 6.50
C ALA A 202 -23.32 3.95 4.99
N GLY A 203 -22.69 3.12 4.17
CA GLY A 203 -22.86 3.19 2.73
C GLY A 203 -22.08 4.30 2.02
N CYS A 204 -20.87 4.64 2.50
CA CYS A 204 -19.99 5.54 1.74
C CYS A 204 -19.75 4.95 0.34
N PRO A 205 -20.34 5.52 -0.73
CA PRO A 205 -20.20 4.97 -2.06
C PRO A 205 -18.78 5.21 -2.59
N VAL A 206 -18.21 4.20 -3.22
CA VAL A 206 -17.02 4.36 -4.04
C VAL A 206 -17.45 4.32 -5.49
N VAL A 207 -17.20 5.37 -6.24
CA VAL A 207 -17.42 5.37 -7.68
C VAL A 207 -16.19 4.78 -8.35
N GLY A 208 -16.37 3.70 -9.09
CA GLY A 208 -15.33 3.08 -9.91
C GLY A 208 -15.51 3.45 -11.37
N VAL A 209 -14.46 3.95 -12.00
CA VAL A 209 -14.38 4.18 -13.45
C VAL A 209 -13.29 3.27 -13.99
N MET A 210 -13.65 2.28 -14.79
CA MET A 210 -12.70 1.41 -15.47
C MET A 210 -12.38 1.97 -16.84
N VAL A 211 -11.10 2.11 -17.13
CA VAL A 211 -10.61 2.57 -18.44
C VAL A 211 -9.70 1.52 -19.08
N ASP A 212 -9.63 1.55 -20.41
CA ASP A 212 -8.66 0.75 -21.19
C ASP A 212 -7.36 1.52 -21.43
N GLY A 213 -6.39 0.88 -22.08
CA GLY A 213 -5.07 1.46 -22.40
C GLY A 213 -5.09 2.74 -23.27
N LYS A 214 -6.27 3.18 -23.72
CA LYS A 214 -6.49 4.46 -24.42
C LYS A 214 -7.27 5.45 -23.58
N MET A 215 -7.42 5.19 -22.30
CA MET A 215 -8.24 5.98 -21.35
C MET A 215 -9.71 6.07 -21.71
N GLN A 216 -10.23 5.12 -22.52
CA GLN A 216 -11.64 5.05 -22.85
C GLN A 216 -12.40 4.32 -21.73
N PRO A 217 -13.49 4.90 -21.20
CA PRO A 217 -14.26 4.28 -20.14
C PRO A 217 -14.93 3.00 -20.66
N LYS A 218 -14.76 1.91 -19.92
CA LYS A 218 -15.43 0.62 -20.15
C LYS A 218 -16.71 0.51 -19.36
N TRP A 219 -16.66 0.99 -18.14
CA TRP A 219 -17.83 1.10 -17.27
C TRP A 219 -17.59 2.15 -16.18
N THR A 220 -18.70 2.67 -15.64
CA THR A 220 -18.72 3.51 -14.45
C THR A 220 -19.80 2.96 -13.53
N ASN A 221 -19.41 2.47 -12.37
CA ASN A 221 -20.33 1.86 -11.40
C ASN A 221 -20.01 2.30 -9.97
N ILE A 222 -20.94 2.02 -9.07
CA ILE A 222 -20.86 2.40 -7.66
C ILE A 222 -20.75 1.13 -6.83
N LEU A 223 -19.75 1.09 -5.96
CA LEU A 223 -19.70 0.16 -4.87
C LEU A 223 -20.63 0.64 -3.76
N SER A 224 -21.69 -0.11 -3.51
CA SER A 224 -22.59 0.09 -2.38
C SER A 224 -22.29 -0.95 -1.31
N THR A 225 -21.88 -0.50 -0.15
CA THR A 225 -21.58 -1.40 0.97
C THR A 225 -22.85 -1.83 1.71
N ALA A 226 -22.75 -2.92 2.50
CA ALA A 226 -23.90 -3.54 3.13
C ALA A 226 -24.77 -2.57 3.93
N SER A 227 -26.09 -2.67 3.77
CA SER A 227 -27.06 -1.96 4.59
C SER A 227 -26.93 -2.38 6.06
N GLY A 228 -26.94 -1.41 6.99
CA GLY A 228 -26.80 -1.67 8.44
C GLY A 228 -25.38 -1.54 8.97
N SER A 229 -24.39 -1.26 8.13
CA SER A 229 -23.06 -0.90 8.60
C SER A 229 -23.06 0.53 9.16
N VAL A 230 -22.45 0.72 10.32
CA VAL A 230 -22.18 2.06 10.88
C VAL A 230 -21.07 2.75 10.11
N ARG A 231 -20.12 1.95 9.60
CA ARG A 231 -18.95 2.38 8.84
C ARG A 231 -18.49 1.25 7.92
N SER A 232 -18.02 1.61 6.74
CA SER A 232 -17.37 0.70 5.81
C SER A 232 -16.04 1.27 5.34
N ASP A 233 -14.99 0.46 5.48
CA ASP A 233 -13.64 0.84 5.08
C ASP A 233 -13.19 -0.06 3.92
N VAL A 234 -12.80 0.51 2.80
CA VAL A 234 -12.12 -0.23 1.74
C VAL A 234 -10.71 -0.55 2.21
N VAL A 235 -10.40 -1.82 2.34
CA VAL A 235 -9.12 -2.31 2.87
C VAL A 235 -8.13 -2.58 1.75
N ASN A 236 -8.61 -3.18 0.66
CA ASN A 236 -7.77 -3.50 -0.49
C ASN A 236 -8.59 -3.48 -1.78
N VAL A 237 -7.94 -3.15 -2.90
CA VAL A 237 -8.52 -3.09 -4.24
C VAL A 237 -7.59 -3.74 -5.24
N ALA A 238 -8.15 -4.55 -6.14
CA ALA A 238 -7.41 -5.10 -7.27
C ALA A 238 -8.27 -5.11 -8.53
N VAL A 239 -7.64 -5.17 -9.69
CA VAL A 239 -8.30 -5.27 -10.99
C VAL A 239 -7.86 -6.57 -11.66
N ASP A 240 -8.82 -7.37 -12.10
CA ASP A 240 -8.52 -8.60 -12.83
C ASP A 240 -8.29 -8.36 -14.33
N LYS A 241 -7.87 -9.41 -15.03
CA LYS A 241 -7.54 -9.35 -16.46
C LYS A 241 -8.74 -9.06 -17.38
N VAL A 242 -9.96 -9.26 -16.89
CA VAL A 242 -11.18 -8.98 -17.66
C VAL A 242 -11.75 -7.60 -17.37
N GLY A 243 -11.09 -6.82 -16.51
CA GLY A 243 -11.49 -5.46 -16.16
C GLY A 243 -12.62 -5.41 -15.13
N ALA A 244 -12.75 -6.41 -14.28
CA ALA A 244 -13.56 -6.30 -13.08
C ALA A 244 -12.69 -5.79 -11.91
N ALA A 245 -13.26 -4.92 -11.09
CA ALA A 245 -12.64 -4.42 -9.87
C ALA A 245 -13.11 -5.25 -8.68
N TRP A 246 -12.17 -5.61 -7.81
CA TRP A 246 -12.40 -6.35 -6.60
C TRP A 246 -12.06 -5.49 -5.40
N TYR A 247 -13.00 -5.34 -4.47
CA TYR A 247 -12.86 -4.51 -3.28
C TYR A 247 -13.04 -5.35 -2.02
N LEU A 248 -12.03 -5.42 -1.18
CA LEU A 248 -12.18 -5.96 0.16
C LEU A 248 -12.62 -4.84 1.09
N VAL A 249 -13.76 -5.02 1.73
CA VAL A 249 -14.38 -4.02 2.59
C VAL A 249 -14.54 -4.57 4.00
N ARG A 250 -14.09 -3.82 4.99
CA ARG A 250 -14.39 -4.05 6.39
C ARG A 250 -15.65 -3.28 6.77
N ASN A 251 -16.70 -4.00 7.11
CA ASN A 251 -17.97 -3.44 7.55
C ASN A 251 -18.07 -3.47 9.08
N VAL A 252 -18.10 -2.31 9.70
CA VAL A 252 -18.31 -2.15 11.13
C VAL A 252 -19.81 -2.06 11.39
N THR A 253 -20.33 -2.92 12.25
CA THR A 253 -21.77 -2.98 12.55
C THR A 253 -22.03 -2.95 14.05
N ASP A 254 -23.13 -2.33 14.46
CA ASP A 254 -23.56 -2.35 15.87
C ASP A 254 -24.05 -3.74 16.29
N ALA A 255 -24.47 -4.55 15.33
CA ALA A 255 -24.97 -5.92 15.54
C ALA A 255 -23.85 -6.96 15.66
N ALA A 256 -22.59 -6.60 15.30
CA ALA A 256 -21.48 -7.53 15.44
C ALA A 256 -21.13 -7.74 16.92
N PRO A 257 -20.66 -8.93 17.32
CA PRO A 257 -20.40 -9.26 18.70
C PRO A 257 -19.47 -8.25 19.36
N LYS A 258 -19.94 -7.53 20.35
CA LYS A 258 -19.13 -6.63 21.16
C LYS A 258 -18.53 -7.43 22.31
N THR A 259 -17.21 -7.54 22.34
CA THR A 259 -16.51 -8.08 23.51
C THR A 259 -15.72 -6.96 24.14
N LYS A 260 -15.98 -6.64 25.41
CA LYS A 260 -15.25 -5.62 26.21
C LYS A 260 -15.04 -4.27 25.50
N GLY A 261 -16.08 -3.72 24.84
CA GLY A 261 -16.00 -2.39 24.22
C GLY A 261 -15.39 -2.35 22.82
N VAL A 262 -14.99 -3.49 22.25
CA VAL A 262 -14.51 -3.56 20.86
C VAL A 262 -15.71 -3.59 19.93
N ILE A 263 -15.73 -2.68 18.95
CA ILE A 263 -16.74 -2.62 17.90
C ILE A 263 -16.56 -3.82 16.98
N GLY A 264 -17.63 -4.59 16.77
CA GLY A 264 -17.60 -5.73 15.87
C GLY A 264 -17.53 -5.31 14.39
N TYR A 265 -16.92 -6.16 13.57
CA TYR A 265 -16.82 -5.95 12.13
C TYR A 265 -16.86 -7.28 11.39
N THR A 266 -17.18 -7.19 10.10
CA THR A 266 -17.12 -8.30 9.14
C THR A 266 -16.35 -7.85 7.91
N PHE A 267 -15.87 -8.81 7.13
CA PHE A 267 -15.27 -8.54 5.83
C PHE A 267 -16.16 -9.06 4.72
N SER A 268 -16.26 -8.29 3.65
CA SER A 268 -16.90 -8.70 2.39
C SER A 268 -15.98 -8.38 1.23
N LEU A 269 -15.89 -9.29 0.27
CA LEU A 269 -15.27 -9.03 -1.02
C LEU A 269 -16.35 -8.71 -2.03
N TYR A 270 -16.23 -7.57 -2.67
CA TYR A 270 -17.14 -7.11 -3.71
C TYR A 270 -16.45 -7.19 -5.06
N ARG A 271 -17.16 -7.76 -6.04
CA ARG A 271 -16.83 -7.63 -7.46
C ARG A 271 -17.68 -6.54 -8.07
N LEU A 272 -17.06 -5.62 -8.79
CA LEU A 272 -17.71 -4.52 -9.50
C LEU A 272 -17.28 -4.54 -10.97
N ASP A 273 -18.23 -4.62 -11.88
CA ASP A 273 -18.00 -4.61 -13.33
C ASP A 273 -19.15 -3.91 -14.09
N SER A 274 -19.19 -4.06 -15.42
CA SER A 274 -20.26 -3.47 -16.25
C SER A 274 -21.66 -4.01 -15.94
N ALA A 275 -21.77 -5.22 -15.39
CA ALA A 275 -23.05 -5.83 -15.03
C ALA A 275 -23.56 -5.38 -13.64
N GLY A 276 -22.71 -4.73 -12.85
CA GLY A 276 -23.06 -4.26 -11.51
C GLY A 276 -22.16 -4.83 -10.42
N GLN A 277 -22.73 -5.06 -9.25
CA GLN A 277 -22.05 -5.49 -8.04
C GLN A 277 -22.46 -6.90 -7.61
N GLN A 278 -21.48 -7.67 -7.17
CA GLN A 278 -21.68 -8.95 -6.47
C GLN A 278 -20.93 -8.92 -5.13
N GLU A 279 -21.42 -9.60 -4.12
CA GLU A 279 -20.82 -9.67 -2.78
C GLU A 279 -20.54 -11.11 -2.37
N ALA A 280 -19.38 -11.35 -1.77
CA ALA A 280 -19.03 -12.57 -1.08
C ALA A 280 -18.62 -12.22 0.36
N LYS A 281 -19.46 -12.50 1.34
CA LYS A 281 -19.13 -12.32 2.76
C LYS A 281 -18.08 -13.34 3.17
N LEU A 282 -17.00 -12.86 3.80
CA LEU A 282 -15.97 -13.75 4.31
C LEU A 282 -16.47 -14.44 5.58
N ASP A 283 -16.56 -15.77 5.51
CA ASP A 283 -16.91 -16.64 6.62
C ASP A 283 -15.73 -17.58 6.90
N LEU A 284 -15.12 -17.42 8.05
CA LEU A 284 -13.99 -18.25 8.51
C LEU A 284 -14.43 -19.33 9.51
N GLY A 285 -15.73 -19.43 9.79
CA GLY A 285 -16.31 -20.31 10.81
C GLY A 285 -16.31 -19.67 12.22
N GLU A 286 -16.99 -20.32 13.15
CA GLU A 286 -17.33 -19.74 14.46
C GLU A 286 -16.13 -19.44 15.37
N LYS A 287 -15.01 -20.13 15.15
CA LYS A 287 -13.82 -20.05 16.03
C LYS A 287 -12.70 -19.17 15.52
N VAL A 288 -12.82 -18.64 14.30
CA VAL A 288 -11.75 -17.84 13.67
C VAL A 288 -12.25 -16.42 13.46
N TRP A 289 -11.60 -15.47 14.12
CA TRP A 289 -11.92 -14.06 13.98
C TRP A 289 -10.83 -13.36 13.16
N PRO A 290 -11.13 -12.88 11.96
CA PRO A 290 -10.16 -12.16 11.14
C PRO A 290 -9.82 -10.81 11.77
N GLN A 291 -8.55 -10.45 11.81
CA GLN A 291 -8.08 -9.16 12.30
C GLN A 291 -7.67 -8.27 11.11
N GLU A 292 -6.46 -8.41 10.62
CA GLU A 292 -6.03 -7.76 9.40
C GLU A 292 -6.19 -8.72 8.24
N THR A 293 -6.78 -8.23 7.18
CA THR A 293 -7.23 -9.07 6.08
C THR A 293 -6.88 -8.40 4.76
N THR A 294 -6.37 -9.16 3.83
CA THR A 294 -6.12 -8.75 2.45
C THR A 294 -6.54 -9.85 1.48
N PHE A 295 -6.47 -9.60 0.19
CA PHE A 295 -6.68 -10.62 -0.82
C PHE A 295 -5.67 -10.49 -1.96
N SER A 296 -5.46 -11.59 -2.66
CA SER A 296 -4.60 -11.68 -3.84
C SER A 296 -5.35 -12.31 -5.02
N LEU A 297 -5.18 -11.73 -6.19
CA LEU A 297 -5.57 -12.34 -7.45
C LEU A 297 -4.48 -13.34 -7.86
N MET A 298 -4.82 -14.62 -7.85
CA MET A 298 -3.87 -15.68 -8.15
C MET A 298 -3.64 -15.82 -9.66
N PRO A 299 -2.47 -16.29 -10.11
CA PRO A 299 -2.19 -16.51 -11.53
C PRO A 299 -3.17 -17.47 -12.22
N ASP A 300 -3.73 -18.43 -11.49
CA ASP A 300 -4.73 -19.40 -11.96
C ASP A 300 -6.17 -18.85 -11.98
N GLY A 301 -6.36 -17.57 -11.66
CA GLY A 301 -7.65 -16.88 -11.68
C GLY A 301 -8.46 -16.99 -10.38
N ARG A 302 -8.01 -17.77 -9.38
CA ARG A 302 -8.61 -17.78 -8.06
C ARG A 302 -8.36 -16.46 -7.34
N ILE A 303 -9.19 -16.18 -6.36
CA ILE A 303 -8.96 -15.13 -5.38
C ILE A 303 -8.70 -15.79 -4.04
N VAL A 304 -7.62 -15.42 -3.39
CA VAL A 304 -7.27 -15.93 -2.07
C VAL A 304 -7.29 -14.77 -1.09
N CYS A 305 -8.17 -14.89 -0.08
CA CYS A 305 -8.18 -14.00 1.07
C CYS A 305 -7.28 -14.57 2.14
N SER A 306 -6.43 -13.75 2.71
CA SER A 306 -5.52 -14.12 3.80
C SER A 306 -5.39 -12.99 4.81
N GLY A 307 -5.03 -13.33 6.02
CA GLY A 307 -4.91 -12.34 7.07
C GLY A 307 -4.49 -12.92 8.39
N THR A 308 -4.28 -12.05 9.37
CA THR A 308 -4.11 -12.47 10.75
C THR A 308 -5.45 -12.81 11.37
N TYR A 309 -5.44 -13.76 12.31
CA TYR A 309 -6.64 -14.16 13.03
C TYR A 309 -6.40 -14.33 14.52
N THR A 310 -7.49 -14.22 15.27
CA THR A 310 -7.57 -14.65 16.67
C THR A 310 -8.72 -15.63 16.87
N THR A 311 -8.86 -16.23 18.04
CA THR A 311 -10.03 -17.02 18.40
C THR A 311 -11.05 -16.18 19.17
N THR A 312 -12.30 -16.60 19.18
CA THR A 312 -13.36 -15.94 19.94
C THR A 312 -13.12 -15.93 21.44
N ASP A 313 -12.33 -16.87 21.94
CA ASP A 313 -12.01 -17.06 23.35
C ASP A 313 -10.75 -16.29 23.78
N ALA A 314 -9.92 -15.86 22.81
CA ALA A 314 -8.71 -15.09 23.07
C ALA A 314 -9.00 -13.59 23.20
N ASN A 315 -8.04 -12.86 23.75
CA ASN A 315 -8.06 -11.41 23.71
C ASN A 315 -8.00 -10.95 22.25
N ARG A 316 -8.97 -10.15 21.80
CA ARG A 316 -9.08 -9.74 20.39
C ARG A 316 -7.94 -8.88 19.88
N ASP A 317 -7.09 -8.42 20.78
CA ASP A 317 -5.89 -7.67 20.41
C ASP A 317 -4.70 -8.58 20.06
N GLU A 318 -4.89 -9.91 20.16
CA GLU A 318 -3.83 -10.90 19.94
C GLU A 318 -4.03 -11.62 18.60
N SER A 319 -3.08 -11.46 17.69
CA SER A 319 -3.00 -12.29 16.50
C SER A 319 -2.29 -13.59 16.80
N ILE A 320 -2.96 -14.74 16.63
CA ILE A 320 -2.42 -16.05 16.93
C ILE A 320 -1.90 -16.83 15.72
N GLY A 321 -2.17 -16.34 14.52
CA GLY A 321 -1.73 -16.99 13.30
C GLY A 321 -2.26 -16.30 12.05
N ILE A 322 -2.09 -16.98 10.92
CA ILE A 322 -2.56 -16.56 9.59
C ILE A 322 -3.69 -17.50 9.16
N PHE A 323 -4.73 -16.95 8.57
CA PHE A 323 -5.75 -17.71 7.85
C PHE A 323 -5.61 -17.53 6.34
N GLN A 324 -6.11 -18.50 5.59
CA GLN A 324 -6.25 -18.46 4.14
C GLN A 324 -7.59 -19.09 3.74
N SER A 325 -8.29 -18.45 2.80
CA SER A 325 -9.51 -18.98 2.20
C SER A 325 -9.56 -18.58 0.73
N ALA A 326 -9.95 -19.49 -0.15
CA ALA A 326 -10.07 -19.26 -1.58
C ALA A 326 -11.52 -19.00 -1.98
N LEU A 327 -11.74 -18.01 -2.84
CA LEU A 327 -13.04 -17.71 -3.42
C LEU A 327 -13.20 -18.43 -4.78
N ASP A 328 -14.28 -19.16 -4.91
CA ASP A 328 -14.81 -19.56 -6.22
C ASP A 328 -15.54 -18.35 -6.83
N THR A 329 -14.94 -17.75 -7.84
CA THR A 329 -15.45 -16.52 -8.47
C THR A 329 -16.72 -16.76 -9.29
N ALA A 330 -17.02 -18.00 -9.67
CA ALA A 330 -18.25 -18.34 -10.41
C ALA A 330 -19.47 -18.40 -9.48
N THR A 331 -19.28 -18.95 -8.28
CA THR A 331 -20.36 -19.12 -7.30
C THR A 331 -20.35 -18.04 -6.21
N MET A 332 -19.31 -17.22 -6.13
CA MET A 332 -19.06 -16.23 -5.08
C MET A 332 -19.05 -16.85 -3.67
N LYS A 333 -18.54 -18.09 -3.56
CA LYS A 333 -18.46 -18.83 -2.28
C LYS A 333 -17.02 -19.06 -1.87
N TRP A 334 -16.75 -18.84 -0.59
CA TRP A 334 -15.45 -19.12 0.02
C TRP A 334 -15.28 -20.62 0.30
N SER A 335 -14.06 -21.12 0.12
CA SER A 335 -13.66 -22.42 0.66
C SER A 335 -13.62 -22.35 2.19
N LYS A 336 -13.58 -23.51 2.83
CA LYS A 336 -13.25 -23.57 4.26
C LYS A 336 -11.90 -22.87 4.50
N ALA A 337 -11.84 -22.05 5.54
CA ALA A 337 -10.61 -21.39 5.91
C ALA A 337 -9.59 -22.40 6.49
N GLU A 338 -8.37 -22.34 5.98
CA GLU A 338 -7.22 -23.00 6.56
C GLU A 338 -6.50 -22.02 7.49
N THR A 339 -6.08 -22.49 8.67
CA THR A 339 -5.42 -21.66 9.67
C THR A 339 -4.04 -22.21 10.01
N THR A 340 -3.06 -21.32 10.06
CA THR A 340 -1.68 -21.64 10.42
C THR A 340 -1.28 -20.80 11.62
N PRO A 341 -1.10 -21.39 12.80
CA PRO A 341 -0.66 -20.65 13.98
C PRO A 341 0.78 -20.16 13.80
N PHE A 342 1.10 -19.02 14.39
CA PHE A 342 2.48 -18.55 14.47
C PHE A 342 3.30 -19.54 15.30
N VAL A 343 4.39 -20.06 14.71
CA VAL A 343 5.32 -20.95 15.41
C VAL A 343 6.29 -20.08 16.20
N MET A 344 6.04 -19.96 17.48
CA MET A 344 6.91 -19.23 18.39
C MET A 344 8.06 -20.16 18.84
N ARG A 345 9.24 -19.96 18.28
CA ARG A 345 10.43 -20.60 18.87
C ARG A 345 10.70 -19.94 20.22
N GLU A 346 10.84 -20.77 21.25
CA GLU A 346 11.02 -20.42 22.65
C GLU A 346 11.97 -19.23 22.89
N VAL A 347 11.40 -18.06 23.03
CA VAL A 347 12.06 -16.93 23.66
C VAL A 347 11.19 -16.58 24.86
N LYS A 348 11.72 -16.69 26.07
CA LYS A 348 11.01 -16.46 27.34
C LYS A 348 10.37 -15.06 27.53
N LYS A 349 10.37 -14.23 26.50
CA LYS A 349 9.71 -12.91 26.44
C LYS A 349 8.54 -12.85 25.45
N VAL A 350 8.08 -13.96 24.96
CA VAL A 350 7.18 -14.10 23.82
C VAL A 350 5.75 -13.63 24.10
N GLU A 351 5.29 -13.64 25.34
CA GLU A 351 3.91 -13.28 25.69
C GLU A 351 3.50 -11.87 25.29
N ARG A 352 4.43 -10.92 25.24
CA ARG A 352 4.14 -9.55 24.76
C ARG A 352 4.22 -9.39 23.23
N LEU A 353 4.78 -10.37 22.51
CA LEU A 353 5.00 -10.27 21.07
C LEU A 353 3.76 -10.61 20.24
N GLN A 354 2.82 -11.37 20.79
CA GLN A 354 1.61 -11.81 20.08
C GLN A 354 0.62 -10.68 19.83
N ASN A 355 0.62 -9.67 20.69
CA ASN A 355 -0.48 -8.70 20.78
C ASN A 355 -0.50 -7.62 19.70
N ASN A 356 0.49 -7.52 18.82
CA ASN A 356 0.57 -6.47 17.81
C ASN A 356 1.19 -6.95 16.49
N MET A 357 0.83 -8.16 16.05
CA MET A 357 1.25 -8.66 14.75
C MET A 357 0.40 -8.04 13.65
N HIS A 358 1.06 -7.37 12.72
CA HIS A 358 0.44 -6.74 11.58
C HIS A 358 0.78 -7.48 10.29
N LEU A 359 -0.24 -7.77 9.48
CA LEU A 359 -0.05 -8.25 8.13
C LEU A 359 0.47 -7.10 7.26
N MET A 360 1.68 -7.23 6.73
CA MET A 360 2.28 -6.21 5.89
C MET A 360 1.94 -6.41 4.42
N GLN A 361 2.19 -7.60 3.90
CA GLN A 361 2.02 -7.90 2.48
C GLN A 361 1.76 -9.38 2.25
N THR A 362 1.08 -9.68 1.13
CA THR A 362 0.98 -11.02 0.58
C THR A 362 1.34 -11.01 -0.90
N TRP A 363 2.02 -12.05 -1.36
CA TRP A 363 2.44 -12.19 -2.76
C TRP A 363 2.02 -13.53 -3.31
N PRO A 364 1.21 -13.57 -4.39
CA PRO A 364 0.89 -14.80 -5.08
C PRO A 364 2.13 -15.39 -5.76
N LYS A 365 2.23 -16.71 -5.73
CA LYS A 365 3.26 -17.48 -6.41
C LYS A 365 2.72 -18.17 -7.66
N ALA A 366 3.61 -18.48 -8.59
CA ALA A 366 3.24 -19.18 -9.83
C ALA A 366 2.61 -20.57 -9.57
N ASP A 367 3.03 -21.25 -8.51
CA ASP A 367 2.50 -22.56 -8.09
C ASP A 367 1.12 -22.50 -7.40
N GLY A 368 0.57 -21.29 -7.22
CA GLY A 368 -0.69 -21.04 -6.56
C GLY A 368 -0.59 -20.90 -5.05
N GLY A 369 0.61 -20.93 -4.48
CA GLY A 369 0.87 -20.60 -3.08
C GLY A 369 1.00 -19.11 -2.83
N LEU A 370 1.33 -18.72 -1.60
CA LEU A 370 1.51 -17.34 -1.16
C LEU A 370 2.78 -17.17 -0.35
N TYR A 371 3.46 -16.04 -0.54
CA TYR A 371 4.32 -15.48 0.50
C TYR A 371 3.50 -14.53 1.38
N VAL A 372 3.74 -14.60 2.68
CA VAL A 372 3.12 -13.73 3.69
C VAL A 372 4.23 -13.05 4.48
N LEU A 373 4.16 -11.73 4.53
CA LEU A 373 5.02 -10.89 5.35
C LEU A 373 4.18 -10.26 6.45
N ALA A 374 4.57 -10.49 7.70
CA ALA A 374 3.99 -9.84 8.85
C ALA A 374 5.10 -9.31 9.76
N ASP A 375 4.85 -8.26 10.50
CA ASP A 375 5.75 -7.78 11.53
C ASP A 375 5.00 -7.40 12.81
N LYS A 376 5.75 -7.34 13.90
CA LYS A 376 5.27 -6.73 15.12
C LYS A 376 5.47 -5.23 15.00
N SER A 377 4.41 -4.46 15.17
CA SER A 377 4.51 -3.01 15.32
C SER A 377 3.39 -2.48 16.20
N GLY A 378 3.64 -1.38 16.89
CA GLY A 378 2.65 -0.79 17.77
C GLY A 378 3.14 0.49 18.43
N VAL A 379 2.29 1.05 19.27
CA VAL A 379 2.60 2.22 20.08
C VAL A 379 2.66 1.79 21.53
N GLU A 380 3.79 1.99 22.17
CA GLU A 380 3.96 1.74 23.60
C GLU A 380 4.05 3.07 24.34
N SER A 381 3.29 3.20 25.45
CA SER A 381 3.36 4.35 26.34
C SER A 381 3.96 3.93 27.67
N HIS A 382 4.95 4.67 28.12
CA HIS A 382 5.57 4.46 29.43
C HIS A 382 5.80 5.79 30.15
N THR A 383 5.73 5.73 31.47
CA THR A 383 5.95 6.92 32.30
C THR A 383 7.43 7.05 32.60
N VAL A 384 8.03 8.15 32.18
CA VAL A 384 9.40 8.54 32.53
C VAL A 384 9.37 9.74 33.48
N SER A 385 10.36 9.85 34.34
CA SER A 385 10.55 11.07 35.13
C SER A 385 11.52 11.98 34.39
N ASP A 386 11.17 13.26 34.25
CA ASP A 386 12.08 14.26 33.73
C ASP A 386 13.15 14.64 34.79
N LEU A 387 14.08 15.50 34.41
CA LEU A 387 15.15 15.96 35.29
C LEU A 387 14.66 16.70 36.54
N SER A 388 13.41 17.15 36.56
CA SER A 388 12.75 17.77 37.73
C SER A 388 11.99 16.77 38.60
N GLY A 389 11.99 15.47 38.24
CA GLY A 389 11.21 14.42 38.90
C GLY A 389 9.74 14.39 38.52
N LYS A 390 9.30 15.22 37.56
CA LYS A 390 7.93 15.22 37.05
C LYS A 390 7.71 14.00 36.15
N LYS A 391 6.63 13.29 36.42
CA LYS A 391 6.22 12.15 35.58
C LYS A 391 5.66 12.64 34.23
N ILE A 392 6.24 12.19 33.14
CA ILE A 392 5.83 12.48 31.76
C ILE A 392 5.49 11.15 31.08
N GLU A 393 4.35 11.08 30.43
CA GLU A 393 4.03 9.94 29.57
C GLU A 393 4.77 10.09 28.24
N LYS A 394 5.65 9.14 27.97
CA LYS A 394 6.40 9.05 26.72
C LYS A 394 5.79 7.96 25.87
N THR A 395 5.43 8.30 24.65
CA THR A 395 4.88 7.38 23.66
C THR A 395 5.94 7.07 22.62
N GLU A 396 6.16 5.80 22.38
CA GLU A 396 7.12 5.32 21.39
C GLU A 396 6.45 4.38 20.40
N TRP A 397 6.85 4.49 19.13
CA TRP A 397 6.52 3.53 18.09
C TRP A 397 7.54 2.41 18.12
N VAL A 398 7.08 1.19 18.33
CA VAL A 398 7.94 0.01 18.46
C VAL A 398 7.68 -0.92 17.30
N THR A 399 8.75 -1.45 16.70
CA THR A 399 8.67 -2.55 15.74
C THR A 399 9.57 -3.68 16.18
N GLY A 400 9.07 -4.90 16.04
CA GLY A 400 9.80 -6.12 16.45
C GLY A 400 10.23 -6.97 15.25
N ALA A 401 10.33 -8.27 15.49
CA ALA A 401 10.74 -9.23 14.48
C ALA A 401 9.83 -9.21 13.23
N ILE A 402 10.44 -9.51 12.10
CA ILE A 402 9.75 -9.72 10.84
C ILE A 402 9.46 -11.22 10.71
N HIS A 403 8.22 -11.55 10.37
CA HIS A 403 7.74 -12.92 10.22
C HIS A 403 7.39 -13.17 8.75
N ILE A 404 8.04 -14.16 8.18
CA ILE A 404 7.91 -14.51 6.76
C ILE A 404 7.49 -15.97 6.66
N MET A 405 6.50 -16.23 5.82
CA MET A 405 5.96 -17.57 5.60
C MET A 405 5.76 -17.83 4.11
N GLU A 406 5.95 -19.07 3.72
CA GLU A 406 5.42 -19.59 2.46
C GLU A 406 4.28 -20.54 2.75
N LEU A 407 3.11 -20.24 2.21
CA LEU A 407 1.94 -21.10 2.25
C LEU A 407 1.77 -21.79 0.89
N GLY A 408 1.44 -23.07 0.92
CA GLY A 408 1.07 -23.84 -0.26
C GLY A 408 -0.29 -23.41 -0.84
N LYS A 409 -0.62 -23.95 -2.00
CA LYS A 409 -1.93 -23.75 -2.64
C LYS A 409 -3.10 -24.23 -1.77
N ASP A 410 -2.85 -25.21 -0.94
CA ASP A 410 -3.76 -25.81 0.06
C ASP A 410 -3.80 -25.07 1.40
N GLY A 411 -3.06 -23.96 1.53
CA GLY A 411 -2.91 -23.20 2.77
C GLY A 411 -1.91 -23.80 3.75
N ALA A 412 -1.33 -24.96 3.48
CA ALA A 412 -0.34 -25.56 4.36
C ALA A 412 0.95 -24.74 4.38
N MET A 413 1.51 -24.52 5.58
CA MET A 413 2.78 -23.83 5.73
C MET A 413 3.93 -24.71 5.22
N LYS A 414 4.65 -24.24 4.20
CA LYS A 414 5.86 -24.90 3.69
C LYS A 414 7.07 -24.58 4.55
N TRP A 415 7.25 -23.31 4.88
CA TRP A 415 8.28 -22.86 5.81
C TRP A 415 7.89 -21.56 6.50
N TYR A 416 8.56 -21.28 7.61
CA TYR A 416 8.40 -20.08 8.42
C TYR A 416 9.76 -19.60 8.89
N THR A 417 10.02 -18.32 8.72
CA THR A 417 11.26 -17.67 9.13
C THR A 417 10.95 -16.41 9.93
N GLN A 418 11.58 -16.31 11.09
CA GLN A 418 11.57 -15.11 11.91
C GLN A 418 12.92 -14.41 11.79
N VAL A 419 12.89 -13.14 11.37
CA VAL A 419 14.08 -12.29 11.30
C VAL A 419 14.09 -11.38 12.52
N PRO A 420 15.04 -11.55 13.44
CA PRO A 420 15.15 -10.69 14.62
C PRO A 420 15.38 -9.23 14.22
N ARG A 421 14.56 -8.35 14.76
CA ARG A 421 14.64 -6.90 14.64
C ARG A 421 13.96 -6.28 15.85
N GLU A 422 14.50 -5.16 16.34
CA GLU A 422 13.88 -4.39 17.41
C GLU A 422 14.19 -2.91 17.20
N MET A 423 13.15 -2.06 17.07
CA MET A 423 13.31 -0.65 16.82
C MET A 423 12.30 0.13 17.67
N SER A 424 12.71 1.29 18.18
CA SER A 424 11.85 2.18 18.95
C SER A 424 12.08 3.63 18.54
N PHE A 425 11.00 4.35 18.27
CA PHE A 425 11.03 5.74 17.79
C PHE A 425 10.05 6.60 18.56
N THR A 426 10.42 7.84 18.79
CA THR A 426 9.51 8.84 19.41
C THR A 426 8.43 9.36 18.47
N ASN A 427 8.58 9.14 17.17
CA ASN A 427 7.64 9.53 16.12
C ASN A 427 7.31 8.32 15.23
N ASP A 428 6.26 8.42 14.42
CA ASP A 428 5.92 7.42 13.41
C ASP A 428 7.11 7.29 12.41
N GLY A 429 8.01 6.39 12.73
CA GLY A 429 9.28 6.21 12.05
C GLY A 429 9.25 5.11 11.00
N PRO A 430 10.34 4.94 10.22
CA PRO A 430 10.44 3.98 9.11
C PRO A 430 10.69 2.55 9.62
N GLY A 431 10.03 2.15 10.69
CA GLY A 431 10.25 0.84 11.32
C GLY A 431 9.68 -0.35 10.56
N LYS A 432 8.80 -0.14 9.59
CA LYS A 432 8.14 -1.22 8.85
C LYS A 432 9.09 -1.87 7.84
N ALA A 433 8.83 -3.17 7.57
CA ALA A 433 9.43 -3.88 6.46
C ALA A 433 8.49 -3.86 5.25
N PHE A 434 9.03 -4.03 4.06
CA PHE A 434 8.26 -4.31 2.85
C PHE A 434 8.94 -5.40 2.03
N SER A 435 8.19 -6.00 1.12
CA SER A 435 8.71 -7.07 0.29
C SER A 435 8.39 -6.89 -1.19
N LEU A 436 9.19 -7.51 -2.03
CA LEU A 436 9.01 -7.60 -3.47
C LEU A 436 9.23 -9.04 -3.90
N VAL A 437 8.55 -9.45 -4.97
CA VAL A 437 8.75 -10.78 -5.56
C VAL A 437 9.12 -10.65 -7.04
N LYS A 438 10.13 -11.37 -7.46
CA LYS A 438 10.52 -11.51 -8.87
C LYS A 438 10.92 -12.95 -9.15
N ASN A 439 10.33 -13.58 -10.16
CA ASN A 439 10.60 -14.98 -10.54
C ASN A 439 10.44 -15.95 -9.35
N ASP A 440 9.37 -15.77 -8.55
CA ASP A 440 9.11 -16.51 -7.31
C ASP A 440 10.21 -16.40 -6.21
N VAL A 441 11.15 -15.47 -6.37
CA VAL A 441 12.12 -15.14 -5.32
C VAL A 441 11.59 -13.96 -4.49
N LEU A 442 11.51 -14.14 -3.19
CA LEU A 442 11.09 -13.11 -2.24
C LEU A 442 12.28 -12.28 -1.78
N PHE A 443 12.15 -10.97 -1.86
CA PHE A 443 13.08 -9.98 -1.31
C PHE A 443 12.36 -9.18 -0.21
N VAL A 444 12.96 -9.11 0.97
CA VAL A 444 12.42 -8.31 2.08
C VAL A 444 13.38 -7.19 2.41
N TYR A 445 12.87 -5.97 2.49
CA TYR A 445 13.63 -4.75 2.76
C TYR A 445 13.22 -4.17 4.11
N PHE A 446 14.18 -3.72 4.88
CA PHE A 446 13.95 -3.05 6.16
C PHE A 446 15.17 -2.23 6.57
N ASN A 447 14.95 -1.37 7.55
CA ASN A 447 16.01 -0.56 8.14
C ASN A 447 16.51 -1.20 9.44
N ASP A 448 17.80 -1.00 9.78
CA ASP A 448 18.41 -1.59 10.96
C ASP A 448 19.60 -0.77 11.50
N ALA A 449 20.15 -1.22 12.64
CA ALA A 449 21.42 -0.72 13.16
C ALA A 449 22.60 -1.34 12.45
N GLU A 450 23.67 -0.56 12.37
CA GLU A 450 25.00 -1.10 12.04
C GLU A 450 25.40 -2.22 13.04
N GLY A 451 25.88 -3.34 12.50
CA GLY A 451 26.34 -4.47 13.33
C GLY A 451 25.29 -5.55 13.59
N ASN A 452 23.98 -5.27 13.53
CA ASN A 452 22.94 -6.28 13.75
C ASN A 452 22.99 -7.42 12.73
N THR A 453 23.46 -7.19 11.51
CA THR A 453 23.75 -8.24 10.52
C THR A 453 24.70 -9.30 11.06
N GLU A 454 25.79 -8.90 11.71
CA GLU A 454 26.76 -9.84 12.27
C GLU A 454 26.22 -10.55 13.52
N LEU A 455 25.40 -9.86 14.32
CA LEU A 455 24.74 -10.48 15.48
C LEU A 455 23.75 -11.57 15.04
N ARG A 456 22.94 -11.30 14.01
CA ARG A 456 22.02 -12.30 13.42
C ARG A 456 22.76 -13.51 12.85
N LYS A 457 23.87 -13.31 12.13
CA LYS A 457 24.71 -14.41 11.62
C LYS A 457 25.24 -15.30 12.74
N LYS A 458 25.62 -14.70 13.87
CA LYS A 458 26.12 -15.40 15.04
C LYS A 458 24.99 -15.92 15.95
N LYS A 459 23.72 -15.68 15.62
CA LYS A 459 22.54 -16.00 16.45
C LYS A 459 22.60 -15.40 17.86
N LEU A 460 23.20 -14.24 17.98
CA LEU A 460 23.26 -13.45 19.20
C LEU A 460 22.03 -12.50 19.28
N ALA A 461 21.80 -11.97 20.50
CA ALA A 461 20.80 -10.93 20.68
C ALA A 461 21.19 -9.70 19.86
N ILE A 462 20.20 -9.13 19.15
CA ILE A 462 20.37 -7.90 18.38
C ILE A 462 20.30 -6.68 19.30
N GLU A 463 20.88 -5.60 18.85
CA GLU A 463 20.79 -4.32 19.55
C GLU A 463 19.50 -3.60 19.14
N PRO A 464 18.70 -3.06 20.11
CA PRO A 464 17.59 -2.19 19.83
C PRO A 464 18.06 -0.93 19.08
N VAL A 465 17.26 -0.48 18.13
CA VAL A 465 17.59 0.63 17.25
C VAL A 465 16.68 1.82 17.53
N ASP A 466 17.25 2.94 17.90
CA ASP A 466 16.56 4.24 17.98
C ASP A 466 16.77 5.08 16.72
N LYS A 467 17.84 4.81 15.99
CA LYS A 467 18.18 5.45 14.71
C LYS A 467 18.77 4.42 13.77
N PRO A 468 18.04 4.01 12.73
CA PRO A 468 18.60 3.10 11.75
C PRO A 468 19.74 3.78 10.99
N LYS A 469 20.74 2.99 10.64
CA LYS A 469 21.92 3.43 9.89
C LYS A 469 22.07 2.71 8.56
N ASP A 470 21.59 1.47 8.51
CA ASP A 470 21.67 0.60 7.35
C ASP A 470 20.28 0.27 6.80
N ALA A 471 20.14 0.30 5.48
CA ALA A 471 19.00 -0.30 4.80
C ALA A 471 19.42 -1.67 4.25
N LEU A 472 18.70 -2.69 4.64
CA LEU A 472 19.03 -4.09 4.40
C LEU A 472 18.04 -4.71 3.42
N MET A 473 18.51 -5.76 2.74
CA MET A 473 17.71 -6.63 1.90
C MET A 473 17.99 -8.08 2.26
N LEU A 474 16.94 -8.87 2.41
CA LEU A 474 17.00 -10.32 2.51
C LEU A 474 16.54 -10.93 1.20
N GLU A 475 17.33 -11.84 0.64
CA GLU A 475 16.97 -12.68 -0.50
C GLU A 475 16.64 -14.08 0.01
N PHE A 476 15.37 -14.50 -0.10
CA PHE A 476 14.90 -15.77 0.41
C PHE A 476 15.13 -16.91 -0.59
N LYS A 477 15.51 -18.07 -0.05
CA LYS A 477 15.60 -19.33 -0.77
C LYS A 477 14.29 -20.12 -0.65
N ALA A 478 14.14 -21.15 -1.46
CA ALA A 478 12.97 -22.01 -1.47
C ALA A 478 12.72 -22.75 -0.14
N ASP A 479 13.73 -22.91 0.71
CA ASP A 479 13.66 -23.55 2.02
C ASP A 479 13.39 -22.59 3.18
N GLY A 480 13.17 -21.29 2.87
CA GLY A 480 12.99 -20.25 3.88
C GLY A 480 14.29 -19.70 4.48
N GLY A 481 15.43 -20.25 4.10
CA GLY A 481 16.72 -19.64 4.39
C GLY A 481 16.93 -18.36 3.60
N TYR A 482 17.73 -17.42 4.09
CA TYR A 482 17.97 -16.16 3.40
C TYR A 482 19.43 -15.75 3.35
N LYS A 483 19.75 -14.89 2.38
CA LYS A 483 20.99 -14.13 2.33
C LYS A 483 20.69 -12.69 2.66
N GLU A 484 21.49 -12.09 3.53
CA GLU A 484 21.37 -10.70 3.95
C GLU A 484 22.42 -9.84 3.24
N LYS A 485 22.00 -8.67 2.75
CA LYS A 485 22.86 -7.72 2.06
C LYS A 485 22.49 -6.29 2.50
N THR A 486 23.48 -5.48 2.84
CA THR A 486 23.30 -4.05 3.01
C THR A 486 23.17 -3.41 1.62
N VAL A 487 22.09 -2.70 1.39
CA VAL A 487 21.80 -2.02 0.10
C VAL A 487 22.03 -0.51 0.15
N LEU A 488 21.86 0.09 1.31
CA LEU A 488 22.27 1.47 1.60
C LEU A 488 23.05 1.48 2.92
N LYS A 489 24.21 2.12 2.93
CA LYS A 489 25.09 2.21 4.11
C LYS A 489 25.06 3.60 4.72
N GLU A 490 25.46 3.71 6.01
CA GLU A 490 25.54 4.94 6.78
C GLU A 490 26.34 6.09 6.11
N GLY A 491 27.29 5.80 5.23
CA GLY A 491 28.02 6.83 4.46
C GLY A 491 27.12 7.71 3.59
N PHE A 492 25.92 7.28 3.36
CA PHE A 492 24.83 8.08 2.85
C PHE A 492 24.19 8.78 4.06
N LYS A 493 24.31 10.07 4.18
CA LYS A 493 23.67 10.91 5.21
C LYS A 493 22.15 10.67 5.36
N GLN A 494 21.57 9.56 4.83
CA GLN A 494 20.19 9.49 4.43
C GLN A 494 19.64 8.06 4.29
N GLY A 495 20.13 7.10 4.97
CA GLY A 495 20.14 5.66 4.68
C GLY A 495 18.90 4.83 5.00
N TYR A 496 17.65 5.29 4.92
CA TYR A 496 16.55 4.38 5.20
C TYR A 496 15.38 4.45 4.21
N PHE A 497 14.69 3.32 4.08
CA PHE A 497 13.49 3.19 3.28
C PHE A 497 12.25 3.69 4.04
N ASP A 498 11.32 4.29 3.31
CA ASP A 498 9.95 4.52 3.78
C ASP A 498 9.05 3.40 3.25
N ALA A 499 8.77 2.42 4.08
CA ALA A 499 7.92 1.29 3.71
C ALA A 499 6.43 1.65 3.50
N ASP A 500 6.00 2.82 3.93
CA ASP A 500 4.65 3.33 3.67
C ASP A 500 4.51 3.95 2.27
N ALA A 501 5.64 4.18 1.58
CA ALA A 501 5.71 4.84 0.28
C ALA A 501 6.35 3.91 -0.77
N ILE A 502 5.61 2.91 -1.23
CA ILE A 502 6.05 1.93 -2.23
C ILE A 502 5.19 2.08 -3.48
N TRP A 503 5.84 2.36 -4.61
CA TRP A 503 5.18 2.54 -5.89
C TRP A 503 5.69 1.55 -6.93
N PRO A 504 4.91 0.51 -7.30
CA PRO A 504 5.22 -0.33 -8.44
C PRO A 504 5.23 0.50 -9.73
N MET A 505 6.33 0.43 -10.48
CA MET A 505 6.50 1.22 -11.71
C MET A 505 6.59 0.35 -12.98
N GLY A 506 6.30 -0.94 -12.85
CA GLY A 506 6.39 -1.93 -13.95
C GLY A 506 7.76 -2.57 -14.10
N ASP A 507 7.84 -3.65 -14.84
CA ASP A 507 9.07 -4.39 -15.22
C ASP A 507 10.08 -4.69 -14.10
N GLY A 508 9.59 -4.91 -12.88
CA GLY A 508 10.45 -5.11 -11.71
C GLY A 508 11.05 -3.83 -11.15
N LEU A 509 10.54 -2.68 -11.55
CA LEU A 509 10.91 -1.38 -10.99
C LEU A 509 9.95 -0.98 -9.87
N VAL A 510 10.50 -0.55 -8.77
CA VAL A 510 9.75 -0.05 -7.62
C VAL A 510 10.37 1.23 -7.12
N GLY A 511 9.54 2.26 -7.00
CA GLY A 511 9.91 3.52 -6.35
C GLY A 511 9.60 3.46 -4.86
N THR A 512 10.42 4.09 -4.05
CA THR A 512 10.17 4.36 -2.64
C THR A 512 10.85 5.65 -2.21
N ASN A 513 10.51 6.12 -1.04
CA ASN A 513 11.19 7.26 -0.42
C ASN A 513 12.39 6.81 0.40
N GLY A 514 13.44 7.62 0.34
CA GLY A 514 14.44 7.72 1.39
C GLY A 514 14.22 8.99 2.20
N ALA A 515 14.48 8.97 3.49
CA ALA A 515 14.37 10.14 4.33
C ALA A 515 15.60 10.28 5.25
N PRO A 516 16.22 11.47 5.35
CA PRO A 516 17.47 11.62 6.09
C PRO A 516 17.30 11.61 7.61
N ASP A 517 16.16 12.01 8.13
CA ASP A 517 15.98 12.26 9.55
C ASP A 517 14.57 12.03 10.07
N PHE A 518 13.87 11.01 9.54
CA PHE A 518 12.48 10.67 9.89
C PHE A 518 11.43 11.75 9.55
N ARG A 519 11.81 12.77 8.80
CA ARG A 519 10.90 13.84 8.40
C ARG A 519 10.32 13.55 7.03
N LYS A 520 9.01 13.44 6.96
CA LYS A 520 8.27 13.26 5.70
C LYS A 520 8.35 14.48 4.78
N ASP A 521 8.80 15.61 5.30
CA ASP A 521 9.00 16.86 4.57
C ASP A 521 10.36 16.97 3.87
N ARG A 522 11.17 15.91 3.93
CA ARG A 522 12.48 15.84 3.27
C ARG A 522 12.72 14.44 2.74
N THR A 523 12.12 14.14 1.60
CA THR A 523 12.30 12.83 1.00
C THR A 523 13.02 12.92 -0.34
N PHE A 524 13.85 11.93 -0.62
CA PHE A 524 14.53 11.75 -1.89
C PHE A 524 14.06 10.43 -2.55
N PRO A 525 14.13 10.33 -3.89
CA PRO A 525 13.71 9.13 -4.59
C PRO A 525 14.70 7.99 -4.40
N ILE A 526 14.16 6.80 -4.15
CA ILE A 526 14.87 5.54 -4.25
C ILE A 526 14.17 4.69 -5.30
N VAL A 527 14.94 4.07 -6.19
CA VAL A 527 14.43 3.11 -7.17
C VAL A 527 15.11 1.77 -6.96
N ILE A 528 14.30 0.74 -6.78
CA ILE A 528 14.73 -0.66 -6.71
C ILE A 528 14.43 -1.30 -8.05
N GLU A 529 15.46 -1.84 -8.69
CA GLU A 529 15.37 -2.55 -9.95
C GLU A 529 15.64 -4.04 -9.71
N LEU A 530 14.68 -4.88 -10.04
CA LEU A 530 14.76 -6.33 -10.01
C LEU A 530 14.85 -6.83 -11.45
N SER A 531 16.03 -7.17 -11.91
CA SER A 531 16.26 -7.71 -13.26
C SER A 531 16.60 -9.21 -13.20
N GLY A 532 16.11 -9.99 -14.16
CA GLY A 532 16.57 -11.36 -14.36
C GLY A 532 18.01 -11.36 -14.90
N GLU A 533 18.82 -12.36 -14.57
CA GLU A 533 20.08 -12.57 -15.30
C GLU A 533 19.75 -12.90 -16.76
N ASN A 534 20.12 -12.01 -17.67
CA ASN A 534 20.22 -12.41 -19.07
C ASN A 534 21.32 -13.47 -19.17
N ARG A 535 20.95 -14.72 -19.37
CA ARG A 535 21.91 -15.72 -19.83
C ARG A 535 22.40 -15.24 -21.21
N ARG A 536 23.62 -14.70 -21.28
CA ARG A 536 24.35 -14.55 -22.51
C ARG A 536 24.80 -15.91 -22.99
#